data_61d3bdadf76e4f2dc4c550128cf0bb32
#
_entry.id   61d3bdadf76e4f2dc4c550128cf0bb32
#
_cell.length_a   1.000
_cell.length_b   1.000
_cell.length_c   1.000
_cell.angle_alpha   90.00
_cell.angle_beta   90.00
_cell.angle_gamma   90.00
#
_symmetry.space_group_name_H-M   'P 1'
#
loop_
_entity.id
_entity.type
_entity.pdbx_description
1 polymer ?
#
loop_
_entity_poly.entity_id
_entity_poly.type
_entity_poly.pdbx_seq_one_letter_code
_entity_poly.pdbx_strand_id
1 'polypeptide(L)'
;MEIFLDTANVEEIKKAVDWGVIAGVTTNPTLIAKEEGRDFHETVKEICDLVQGPVSAEVISQDTEGIMREARVLAGLDPHVVVKIPMTPEGLSAVKVLS
;
A
#
# COMPACT_ATOMS: atom_id res chain seq x y z
N MET A 1 -1.02 6.43 21.08
CA MET A 1 -0.55 7.04 19.82
C MET A 1 -0.08 5.94 18.88
N GLU A 2 -0.54 5.98 17.64
CA GLU A 2 -0.11 5.05 16.63
C GLU A 2 0.86 5.73 15.67
N ILE A 3 1.98 5.09 15.39
CA ILE A 3 3.02 5.62 14.50
C ILE A 3 3.05 4.81 13.22
N PHE A 4 2.99 5.51 12.07
CA PHE A 4 3.09 4.91 10.75
C PHE A 4 4.36 5.38 10.06
N LEU A 5 5.05 4.47 9.37
CA LEU A 5 6.17 4.81 8.51
C LEU A 5 5.69 5.06 7.09
N ASP A 6 6.24 6.08 6.45
CA ASP A 6 5.96 6.38 5.05
C ASP A 6 7.20 6.01 4.22
N THR A 7 7.31 4.75 3.86
CA THR A 7 8.48 4.22 3.16
C THR A 7 8.14 2.90 2.47
N ALA A 8 8.93 2.54 1.47
CA ALA A 8 8.89 1.21 0.84
C ALA A 8 10.21 0.46 1.03
N ASN A 9 11.13 1.02 1.82
CA ASN A 9 12.42 0.38 2.07
C ASN A 9 12.29 -0.70 3.14
N VAL A 10 12.44 -1.95 2.74
CA VAL A 10 12.25 -3.11 3.61
C VAL A 10 13.21 -3.11 4.80
N GLU A 11 14.45 -2.68 4.60
CA GLU A 11 15.43 -2.66 5.68
C GLU A 11 15.09 -1.64 6.77
N GLU A 12 14.58 -0.46 6.36
CA GLU A 12 14.11 0.54 7.31
C GLU A 12 12.91 0.01 8.10
N ILE A 13 12.01 -0.67 7.41
CA ILE A 13 10.81 -1.24 8.03
C ILE A 13 11.20 -2.31 9.04
N LYS A 14 12.15 -3.18 8.72
CA LYS A 14 12.63 -4.21 9.64
C LYS A 14 13.17 -3.59 10.92
N LYS A 15 13.96 -2.54 10.80
CA LYS A 15 14.51 -1.83 11.97
C LYS A 15 13.41 -1.25 12.85
N ALA A 16 12.40 -0.62 12.22
CA ALA A 16 11.31 -0.02 12.95
C ALA A 16 10.41 -1.06 13.63
N VAL A 17 10.21 -2.19 12.98
CA VAL A 17 9.47 -3.31 13.57
C VAL A 17 10.21 -3.85 14.79
N ASP A 18 11.52 -3.98 14.70
CA ASP A 18 12.36 -4.42 15.84
C ASP A 18 12.27 -3.48 17.03
N TRP A 19 12.10 -2.17 16.77
CA TRP A 19 11.91 -1.21 17.85
C TRP A 19 10.54 -1.32 18.52
N GLY A 20 9.58 -1.97 17.85
CA GLY A 20 8.25 -2.23 18.41
C GLY A 20 7.34 -1.02 18.52
N VAL A 21 7.60 0.04 17.74
CA VAL A 21 6.87 1.30 17.86
C VAL A 21 5.93 1.61 16.71
N ILE A 22 5.98 0.87 15.60
CA ILE A 22 5.14 1.17 14.45
C ILE A 22 3.86 0.36 14.44
N ALA A 23 2.77 1.01 14.07
CA ALA A 23 1.46 0.37 13.93
C ALA A 23 1.17 -0.04 12.49
N GLY A 24 1.76 0.63 11.51
CA GLY A 24 1.56 0.33 10.11
C GLY A 24 2.54 1.07 9.21
N VAL A 25 2.36 0.91 7.91
CA VAL A 25 3.23 1.51 6.90
C VAL A 25 2.37 2.10 5.78
N THR A 26 2.76 3.26 5.28
CA THR A 26 2.15 3.84 4.08
C THR A 26 3.14 3.75 2.93
N THR A 27 2.69 3.24 1.80
CA THR A 27 3.50 3.17 0.59
C THR A 27 2.77 3.85 -0.56
N ASN A 28 3.49 4.14 -1.63
CA ASN A 28 2.91 4.59 -2.89
C ASN A 28 3.84 4.22 -4.04
N PRO A 29 3.38 4.34 -5.32
CA PRO A 29 4.22 3.96 -6.45
C PRO A 29 5.54 4.72 -6.53
N THR A 30 5.57 5.99 -6.12
CA THR A 30 6.78 6.79 -6.14
C THR A 30 7.83 6.26 -5.16
N LEU A 31 7.40 5.89 -3.96
CA LEU A 31 8.30 5.32 -2.96
C LEU A 31 8.85 3.97 -3.40
N ILE A 32 7.98 3.13 -3.97
CA ILE A 32 8.40 1.80 -4.43
C ILE A 32 9.34 1.90 -5.63
N ALA A 33 9.13 2.87 -6.51
CA ALA A 33 10.01 3.08 -7.67
C ALA A 33 11.45 3.43 -7.27
N LYS A 34 11.67 3.93 -6.06
CA LYS A 34 13.01 4.21 -5.55
C LYS A 34 13.75 2.94 -5.15
N GLU A 35 13.05 1.83 -5.02
CA GLU A 35 13.63 0.53 -4.66
C GLU A 35 13.89 -0.25 -5.95
N GLU A 36 15.10 -0.12 -6.46
CA GLU A 36 15.49 -0.73 -7.73
C GLU A 36 15.29 -2.24 -7.74
N GLY A 37 14.74 -2.73 -8.86
CA GLY A 37 14.58 -4.16 -9.09
C GLY A 37 13.46 -4.81 -8.27
N ARG A 38 12.68 -4.02 -7.57
CA ARG A 38 11.59 -4.58 -6.74
C ARG A 38 10.26 -4.51 -7.48
N ASP A 39 9.52 -5.61 -7.47
CA ASP A 39 8.16 -5.64 -7.96
C ASP A 39 7.23 -5.01 -6.92
N PHE A 40 6.29 -4.19 -7.39
CA PHE A 40 5.36 -3.47 -6.52
C PHE A 40 4.54 -4.41 -5.62
N HIS A 41 3.92 -5.42 -6.24
CA HIS A 41 3.06 -6.34 -5.49
C HIS A 41 3.84 -7.21 -4.50
N GLU A 42 5.01 -7.69 -4.92
CA GLU A 42 5.87 -8.48 -4.04
C GLU A 42 6.36 -7.65 -2.85
N THR A 43 6.71 -6.39 -3.09
CA THR A 43 7.18 -5.49 -2.03
C THR A 43 6.07 -5.22 -1.02
N VAL A 44 4.85 -4.92 -1.48
CA VAL A 44 3.71 -4.69 -0.59
C VAL A 44 3.43 -5.93 0.26
N LYS A 45 3.46 -7.11 -0.34
CA LYS A 45 3.22 -8.36 0.38
C LYS A 45 4.28 -8.61 1.43
N GLU A 46 5.55 -8.38 1.09
CA GLU A 46 6.66 -8.53 2.04
C GLU A 46 6.50 -7.59 3.23
N ILE A 47 6.12 -6.34 2.97
CA ILE A 47 5.88 -5.35 4.01
C ILE A 47 4.74 -5.80 4.93
N CYS A 48 3.66 -6.31 4.36
CA CYS A 48 2.54 -6.84 5.14
C CYS A 48 2.98 -7.97 6.08
N ASP A 49 3.82 -8.88 5.58
CA ASP A 49 4.33 -9.99 6.38
C ASP A 49 5.20 -9.51 7.54
N LEU A 50 5.98 -8.44 7.32
CA LEU A 50 6.85 -7.88 8.36
C LEU A 50 6.09 -7.11 9.42
N VAL A 51 5.14 -6.27 9.00
CA VAL A 51 4.48 -5.31 9.88
C VAL A 51 3.35 -5.93 10.68
N GLN A 52 2.59 -6.82 10.07
CA GLN A 52 1.41 -7.45 10.69
C GLN A 52 0.39 -6.40 11.16
N GLY A 53 0.27 -5.31 10.42
CA GLY A 53 -0.66 -4.22 10.66
C GLY A 53 -1.02 -3.53 9.34
N PRO A 54 -1.81 -2.46 9.36
CA PRO A 54 -2.25 -1.79 8.14
C PRO A 54 -1.09 -1.33 7.26
N VAL A 55 -1.16 -1.67 5.97
CA VAL A 55 -0.18 -1.23 4.97
C VAL A 55 -0.96 -0.61 3.81
N SER A 56 -0.78 0.68 3.57
CA SER A 56 -1.48 1.35 2.48
C SER A 56 -0.70 1.19 1.17
N ALA A 57 -1.42 0.95 0.10
CA ALA A 57 -0.87 0.86 -1.25
C ALA A 57 -1.76 1.62 -2.20
N GLU A 58 -1.18 2.48 -3.02
CA GLU A 58 -1.92 3.38 -3.91
C GLU A 58 -2.03 2.83 -5.31
N VAL A 59 -3.22 2.99 -5.92
CA VAL A 59 -3.44 2.66 -7.33
C VAL A 59 -2.80 3.72 -8.23
N ILE A 60 -2.38 3.31 -9.43
CA ILE A 60 -1.72 4.19 -10.41
C ILE A 60 -2.71 4.66 -11.48
N SER A 61 -3.67 3.82 -11.86
CA SER A 61 -4.64 4.14 -12.91
C SER A 61 -5.45 5.38 -12.60
N GLN A 62 -5.85 6.10 -13.66
CA GLN A 62 -6.63 7.32 -13.53
C GLN A 62 -8.09 7.15 -13.92
N ASP A 63 -8.43 6.11 -14.67
CA ASP A 63 -9.81 5.82 -15.05
C ASP A 63 -10.46 4.84 -14.05
N THR A 64 -11.77 4.92 -13.93
CA THR A 64 -12.53 4.14 -12.95
C THR A 64 -12.31 2.64 -13.06
N GLU A 65 -12.34 2.08 -14.28
CA GLU A 65 -12.15 0.64 -14.48
C GLU A 65 -10.75 0.18 -14.06
N GLY A 66 -9.72 0.95 -14.43
CA GLY A 66 -8.34 0.65 -14.06
C GLY A 66 -8.14 0.70 -12.55
N ILE A 67 -8.72 1.72 -11.90
CA ILE A 67 -8.67 1.87 -10.44
C ILE A 67 -9.30 0.66 -9.76
N MET A 68 -10.48 0.25 -10.22
CA MET A 68 -11.18 -0.90 -9.64
C MET A 68 -10.38 -2.19 -9.80
N ARG A 69 -9.78 -2.40 -10.97
CA ARG A 69 -8.97 -3.58 -11.27
C ARG A 69 -7.75 -3.65 -10.38
N GLU A 70 -7.01 -2.54 -10.28
CA GLU A 70 -5.83 -2.46 -9.42
C GLU A 70 -6.19 -2.63 -7.95
N ALA A 71 -7.27 -2.00 -7.50
CA ALA A 71 -7.70 -2.08 -6.11
C ALA A 71 -8.03 -3.52 -5.71
N ARG A 72 -8.69 -4.26 -6.60
CA ARG A 72 -9.01 -5.67 -6.33
C ARG A 72 -7.77 -6.54 -6.23
N VAL A 73 -6.77 -6.29 -7.09
CA VAL A 73 -5.51 -7.01 -7.04
C VAL A 73 -4.77 -6.71 -5.75
N LEU A 74 -4.66 -5.43 -5.38
CA LEU A 74 -3.98 -5.01 -4.15
C LEU A 74 -4.66 -5.58 -2.91
N ALA A 75 -5.99 -5.49 -2.85
CA ALA A 75 -6.74 -6.03 -1.72
C ALA A 75 -6.60 -7.54 -1.58
N GLY A 76 -6.34 -8.24 -2.69
CA GLY A 76 -6.15 -9.68 -2.67
C GLY A 76 -4.76 -10.13 -2.25
N LEU A 77 -3.79 -9.21 -2.11
CA LEU A 77 -2.42 -9.56 -1.74
C LEU A 77 -2.32 -9.99 -0.27
N ASP A 78 -3.01 -9.29 0.61
CA ASP A 78 -2.94 -9.55 2.04
C ASP A 78 -4.09 -8.83 2.75
N PRO A 79 -4.68 -9.42 3.81
CA PRO A 79 -5.77 -8.78 4.55
C PRO A 79 -5.41 -7.42 5.17
N HIS A 80 -4.13 -7.15 5.37
CA HIS A 80 -3.69 -5.88 5.97
C HIS A 80 -3.59 -4.73 4.96
N VAL A 81 -3.73 -4.99 3.67
CA VAL A 81 -3.64 -3.93 2.67
C VAL A 81 -4.81 -2.98 2.74
N VAL A 82 -4.50 -1.68 2.83
CA VAL A 82 -5.46 -0.59 2.73
C VAL A 82 -5.23 0.06 1.38
N VAL A 83 -6.20 -0.02 0.48
CA VAL A 83 -6.05 0.54 -0.87
C VAL A 83 -6.30 2.04 -0.83
N LYS A 84 -5.32 2.81 -1.28
CA LYS A 84 -5.43 4.26 -1.39
C LYS A 84 -5.84 4.63 -2.80
N ILE A 85 -6.95 5.36 -2.92
CA ILE A 85 -7.54 5.77 -4.20
C ILE A 85 -7.56 7.29 -4.28
N PRO A 86 -7.14 7.88 -5.41
CA PRO A 86 -7.11 9.34 -5.52
C PRO A 86 -8.51 9.95 -5.45
N MET A 87 -8.61 11.13 -4.82
CA MET A 87 -9.88 11.84 -4.69
C MET A 87 -10.17 12.62 -5.97
N THR A 88 -10.52 11.89 -7.02
CA THR A 88 -10.94 12.41 -8.33
C THR A 88 -12.34 11.87 -8.61
N PRO A 89 -13.07 12.42 -9.60
CA PRO A 89 -14.37 11.85 -9.97
C PRO A 89 -14.29 10.36 -10.28
N GLU A 90 -13.25 9.95 -11.01
CA GLU A 90 -13.02 8.55 -11.37
C GLU A 90 -12.72 7.69 -10.13
N GLY A 91 -11.92 8.23 -9.21
CA GLY A 91 -11.59 7.54 -7.97
C GLY A 91 -12.80 7.38 -7.07
N LEU A 92 -13.60 8.43 -6.93
CA LEU A 92 -14.81 8.38 -6.12
C LEU A 92 -15.83 7.41 -6.69
N SER A 93 -15.95 7.34 -8.02
CA SER A 93 -16.81 6.35 -8.68
C SER A 93 -16.36 4.92 -8.38
N ALA A 94 -15.05 4.67 -8.39
CA ALA A 94 -14.50 3.37 -8.06
C ALA A 94 -14.78 3.00 -6.60
N VAL A 95 -14.59 3.93 -5.68
CA VAL A 95 -14.87 3.71 -4.26
C VAL A 95 -16.32 3.31 -4.04
N LYS A 96 -17.24 3.98 -4.72
CA LYS A 96 -18.67 3.66 -4.61
C LYS A 96 -18.96 2.20 -4.99
N VAL A 97 -18.33 1.72 -6.06
CA VAL A 97 -18.53 0.34 -6.53
C VAL A 97 -17.86 -0.67 -5.61
N LEU A 98 -16.66 -0.34 -5.13
CA LEU A 98 -15.86 -1.25 -4.29
C LEU A 98 -16.37 -1.36 -2.84
N SER A 99 -17.13 -0.39 -2.39
CA SER A 99 -17.64 -0.37 -1.00
C SER A 99 -18.76 -1.40 -0.76
#